data_2fd9a605537bf778bc3cb1edfe90884d
#
_entry.id   2fd9a605537bf778bc3cb1edfe90884d
#
_cell.length_a   1.000
_cell.length_b   1.000
_cell.length_c   1.000
_cell.angle_alpha   90.00
_cell.angle_beta   90.00
_cell.angle_gamma   90.00
#
_symmetry.space_group_name_H-M   'P 1'
#
loop_
_entity.id
_entity.type
_entity.pdbx_description
1 polymer ?
#
loop_
_entity_poly.entity_id
_entity_poly.type
_entity_poly.pdbx_seq_one_letter_code
_entity_poly.pdbx_strand_id
1 'polypeptide(L)'
;MKSTFKVLFYLKKGSEKKNGEVMIMARITIDGKLCQFSTKQSIQPDNWSITAGKAKGRDAGRINALLDDIRSSLNTIYHEMQRRDNYVTAEKVKNEFLGHSESHETILSLFQKHNDDVKQLVGISKTIATYRKYEVTRRHLAEFIQSKYNVSDISIKEISPMFITDFELYLRTACKCGYNTTAKFMQFFKRIIIIARNNGILVGDPFASYKIRLEKVDRGYLTEDEIKIILKKKMVSERLEHVRDLFVFSCFCGLAYSDVANLRQENIQKSFDGNLWIITKRVKTNTDVNVPLLDFPKMILKKYKGKLPDGKILPVISNQKLNAYLKEIADICGIKKNLTFHLARHTFATTTTLSKGVPIETVSKMLGHTNIETTQIYARITNSKIGSDMQGLDKKFVGIEKIYKEVAM
;
A
#
# COMPACT_ATOMS: atom_id res chain seq x y z
N MET A 1 28.66 -17.42 -26.88
CA MET A 1 29.37 -18.73 -26.74
C MET A 1 28.38 -19.76 -26.25
N LYS A 2 28.37 -21.01 -26.82
CA LYS A 2 27.55 -22.09 -26.26
C LYS A 2 28.17 -22.51 -24.93
N SER A 3 27.41 -22.51 -23.86
CA SER A 3 27.81 -22.97 -22.53
C SER A 3 28.20 -24.46 -22.61
N THR A 4 29.30 -24.85 -21.98
CA THR A 4 29.78 -26.23 -21.97
C THR A 4 29.26 -26.94 -20.73
N PHE A 5 28.48 -28.02 -20.92
CA PHE A 5 27.97 -28.86 -19.83
C PHE A 5 28.53 -30.28 -19.94
N LYS A 6 29.13 -30.80 -18.85
CA LYS A 6 29.70 -32.15 -18.80
C LYS A 6 29.44 -32.81 -17.46
N VAL A 7 29.00 -34.06 -17.48
CA VAL A 7 28.85 -34.92 -16.29
C VAL A 7 29.84 -36.07 -16.38
N LEU A 8 30.63 -36.27 -15.34
CA LEU A 8 31.61 -37.35 -15.20
C LEU A 8 31.40 -38.13 -13.91
N PHE A 9 31.48 -39.45 -13.99
CA PHE A 9 31.52 -40.33 -12.79
C PHE A 9 32.90 -40.85 -12.57
N TYR A 10 33.31 -40.98 -11.26
CA TYR A 10 34.64 -41.44 -10.88
C TYR A 10 34.62 -41.98 -9.45
N LEU A 11 35.62 -42.81 -9.10
CA LEU A 11 35.78 -43.34 -7.73
C LEU A 11 36.48 -42.31 -6.84
N LYS A 12 35.99 -42.13 -5.61
CA LYS A 12 36.58 -41.20 -4.64
C LYS A 12 37.79 -41.84 -3.99
N LYS A 13 39.02 -41.35 -4.29
CA LYS A 13 40.26 -41.83 -3.66
C LYS A 13 40.18 -41.64 -2.14
N GLY A 14 40.68 -42.66 -1.39
CA GLY A 14 40.74 -42.58 0.08
C GLY A 14 39.38 -42.76 0.79
N SER A 15 38.36 -43.31 0.14
CA SER A 15 37.00 -43.51 0.71
C SER A 15 36.61 -45.01 0.67
N GLU A 16 37.57 -45.89 0.90
CA GLU A 16 37.30 -47.35 0.96
C GLU A 16 36.49 -47.70 2.21
N LYS A 17 35.41 -48.44 2.01
CA LYS A 17 34.61 -49.01 3.07
C LYS A 17 35.30 -50.26 3.65
N LYS A 18 34.88 -50.71 4.81
CA LYS A 18 35.41 -51.96 5.45
C LYS A 18 35.32 -53.20 4.55
N ASN A 19 34.43 -53.21 3.55
CA ASN A 19 34.25 -54.27 2.57
C ASN A 19 35.08 -54.04 1.28
N GLY A 20 35.98 -53.10 1.24
CA GLY A 20 36.82 -52.76 0.08
C GLY A 20 36.12 -51.97 -1.05
N GLU A 21 34.86 -51.69 -0.90
CA GLU A 21 34.13 -50.85 -1.92
C GLU A 21 34.49 -49.38 -1.80
N VAL A 22 34.53 -48.71 -2.94
CA VAL A 22 34.79 -47.26 -3.08
C VAL A 22 33.57 -46.54 -3.58
N MET A 23 33.28 -45.37 -3.03
CA MET A 23 32.13 -44.56 -3.38
C MET A 23 32.28 -43.93 -4.80
N ILE A 24 31.20 -44.03 -5.59
CA ILE A 24 31.10 -43.37 -6.91
C ILE A 24 30.65 -41.93 -6.73
N MET A 25 31.42 -40.97 -7.27
CA MET A 25 31.13 -39.55 -7.25
C MET A 25 30.69 -39.11 -8.64
N ALA A 26 29.75 -38.14 -8.68
CA ALA A 26 29.40 -37.38 -9.85
C ALA A 26 30.11 -36.02 -9.83
N ARG A 27 30.64 -35.58 -10.98
CA ARG A 27 31.22 -34.26 -11.20
C ARG A 27 30.46 -33.56 -12.31
N ILE A 28 29.95 -32.40 -12.04
CA ILE A 28 29.34 -31.51 -13.01
C ILE A 28 30.35 -30.40 -13.36
N THR A 29 30.55 -30.13 -14.61
CA THR A 29 31.38 -29.01 -15.10
C THR A 29 30.55 -28.14 -16.03
N ILE A 30 30.47 -26.84 -15.74
CA ILE A 30 29.80 -25.84 -16.57
C ILE A 30 30.77 -24.66 -16.74
N ASP A 31 31.09 -24.32 -17.98
CA ASP A 31 31.98 -23.20 -18.33
C ASP A 31 33.29 -23.18 -17.52
N GLY A 32 33.90 -24.37 -17.35
CA GLY A 32 35.16 -24.54 -16.61
C GLY A 32 35.04 -24.61 -15.10
N LYS A 33 33.90 -24.25 -14.52
CA LYS A 33 33.63 -24.40 -13.08
C LYS A 33 33.04 -25.76 -12.77
N LEU A 34 33.52 -26.39 -11.69
CA LEU A 34 33.12 -27.75 -11.32
C LEU A 34 32.48 -27.80 -9.92
N CYS A 35 31.56 -28.73 -9.74
CA CYS A 35 31.10 -29.18 -8.43
C CYS A 35 30.96 -30.70 -8.38
N GLN A 36 30.90 -31.31 -7.19
CA GLN A 36 30.88 -32.71 -7.00
C GLN A 36 29.85 -33.09 -5.95
N PHE A 37 29.28 -34.33 -6.09
CA PHE A 37 28.40 -34.92 -5.08
C PHE A 37 28.47 -36.43 -5.13
N SER A 38 28.06 -37.13 -4.06
CA SER A 38 28.02 -38.56 -3.98
C SER A 38 26.78 -39.10 -4.71
N THR A 39 26.96 -40.16 -5.52
CA THR A 39 25.84 -40.92 -6.11
C THR A 39 25.17 -41.84 -5.12
N LYS A 40 25.69 -41.97 -3.91
CA LYS A 40 25.32 -42.96 -2.87
C LYS A 40 25.51 -44.43 -3.31
N GLN A 41 26.17 -44.66 -4.43
CA GLN A 41 26.59 -46.00 -4.89
C GLN A 41 28.05 -46.23 -4.61
N SER A 42 28.43 -47.50 -4.36
CA SER A 42 29.80 -47.94 -4.16
C SER A 42 30.05 -49.20 -4.97
N ILE A 43 31.31 -49.45 -5.34
CA ILE A 43 31.73 -50.60 -6.15
C ILE A 43 33.17 -50.98 -5.79
N GLN A 44 33.55 -52.24 -6.00
CA GLN A 44 34.95 -52.69 -5.94
C GLN A 44 35.76 -51.98 -7.02
N PRO A 45 36.99 -51.46 -6.71
CA PRO A 45 37.79 -50.72 -7.68
C PRO A 45 38.06 -51.50 -8.99
N ASP A 46 38.29 -52.78 -8.88
CA ASP A 46 38.54 -53.68 -10.04
C ASP A 46 37.34 -53.77 -10.98
N ASN A 47 36.15 -53.57 -10.48
CA ASN A 47 34.89 -53.55 -11.26
C ASN A 47 34.55 -52.18 -11.84
N TRP A 48 35.49 -51.21 -11.83
CA TRP A 48 35.29 -49.89 -12.40
C TRP A 48 36.18 -49.63 -13.61
N SER A 49 35.59 -49.13 -14.70
CA SER A 49 36.32 -48.61 -15.88
C SER A 49 36.60 -47.13 -15.75
N ILE A 50 37.83 -46.75 -15.50
CA ILE A 50 38.24 -45.34 -15.40
C ILE A 50 38.02 -44.60 -16.74
N THR A 51 38.34 -45.22 -17.85
CA THR A 51 38.22 -44.63 -19.21
C THR A 51 36.76 -44.48 -19.62
N ALA A 52 35.90 -45.42 -19.31
CA ALA A 52 34.46 -45.35 -19.63
C ALA A 52 33.64 -44.62 -18.58
N GLY A 53 34.15 -44.43 -17.35
CA GLY A 53 33.40 -43.89 -16.22
C GLY A 53 32.16 -44.73 -15.90
N LYS A 54 32.25 -46.06 -16.02
CA LYS A 54 31.16 -47.05 -15.88
C LYS A 54 31.59 -48.27 -15.09
N ALA A 55 30.63 -48.92 -14.46
CA ALA A 55 30.83 -50.19 -13.79
C ALA A 55 31.04 -51.36 -14.80
N LYS A 56 31.81 -52.40 -14.35
CA LYS A 56 32.04 -53.69 -15.05
C LYS A 56 31.62 -54.84 -14.12
N GLY A 57 31.46 -56.04 -14.66
CA GLY A 57 31.15 -57.25 -13.91
C GLY A 57 29.65 -57.48 -13.68
N ARG A 58 29.32 -58.34 -12.71
CA ARG A 58 27.96 -58.90 -12.55
C ARG A 58 26.88 -57.87 -12.19
N ASP A 59 27.24 -56.84 -11.41
CA ASP A 59 26.31 -55.76 -10.99
C ASP A 59 26.35 -54.51 -11.89
N ALA A 60 27.12 -54.53 -12.96
CA ALA A 60 27.35 -53.42 -13.87
C ALA A 60 26.04 -52.85 -14.45
N GLY A 61 25.10 -53.72 -14.84
CA GLY A 61 23.81 -53.30 -15.42
C GLY A 61 23.03 -52.39 -14.51
N ARG A 62 22.85 -52.79 -13.24
CA ARG A 62 22.09 -52.01 -12.24
C ARG A 62 22.76 -50.67 -11.94
N ILE A 63 24.08 -50.67 -11.69
CA ILE A 63 24.82 -49.46 -11.34
C ILE A 63 24.84 -48.49 -12.54
N ASN A 64 25.11 -49.00 -13.75
CA ASN A 64 25.16 -48.17 -14.95
C ASN A 64 23.81 -47.53 -15.29
N ALA A 65 22.69 -48.27 -15.11
CA ALA A 65 21.35 -47.73 -15.28
C ALA A 65 21.12 -46.55 -14.34
N LEU A 66 21.45 -46.67 -13.04
CA LEU A 66 21.35 -45.57 -12.09
C LEU A 66 22.24 -44.37 -12.44
N LEU A 67 23.47 -44.60 -12.92
CA LEU A 67 24.36 -43.52 -13.35
C LEU A 67 23.83 -42.80 -14.61
N ASP A 68 23.24 -43.56 -15.53
CA ASP A 68 22.62 -42.97 -16.74
C ASP A 68 21.33 -42.22 -16.43
N ASP A 69 20.52 -42.67 -15.43
CA ASP A 69 19.37 -41.92 -14.91
C ASP A 69 19.81 -40.60 -14.23
N ILE A 70 20.86 -40.62 -13.42
CA ILE A 70 21.44 -39.42 -12.82
C ILE A 70 21.91 -38.45 -13.91
N ARG A 71 22.60 -38.94 -14.93
CA ARG A 71 23.06 -38.13 -16.06
C ARG A 71 21.89 -37.50 -16.81
N SER A 72 20.85 -38.27 -17.10
CA SER A 72 19.64 -37.83 -17.81
C SER A 72 18.93 -36.73 -17.01
N SER A 73 18.73 -36.95 -15.70
CA SER A 73 18.11 -35.95 -14.80
C SER A 73 18.91 -34.65 -14.74
N LEU A 74 20.24 -34.73 -14.62
CA LEU A 74 21.11 -33.55 -14.62
C LEU A 74 21.06 -32.79 -15.97
N ASN A 75 20.97 -33.49 -17.11
CA ASN A 75 20.79 -32.86 -18.41
C ASN A 75 19.45 -32.14 -18.50
N THR A 76 18.35 -32.78 -18.08
CA THR A 76 17.02 -32.19 -18.06
C THR A 76 17.00 -30.90 -17.23
N ILE A 77 17.49 -30.97 -15.97
CA ILE A 77 17.60 -29.84 -15.07
C ILE A 77 18.43 -28.71 -15.69
N TYR A 78 19.59 -29.02 -16.29
CA TYR A 78 20.43 -28.02 -16.95
C TYR A 78 19.70 -27.29 -18.08
N HIS A 79 19.00 -28.04 -18.96
CA HIS A 79 18.25 -27.45 -20.08
C HIS A 79 17.01 -26.65 -19.61
N GLU A 80 16.32 -27.09 -18.58
CA GLU A 80 15.23 -26.34 -17.96
C GLU A 80 15.73 -25.03 -17.34
N MET A 81 16.86 -25.08 -16.61
CA MET A 81 17.49 -23.89 -16.06
C MET A 81 17.98 -22.93 -17.15
N GLN A 82 18.53 -23.44 -18.26
CA GLN A 82 18.94 -22.58 -19.38
C GLN A 82 17.77 -21.80 -20.02
N ARG A 83 16.55 -22.36 -19.96
CA ARG A 83 15.34 -21.67 -20.45
C ARG A 83 14.80 -20.66 -19.46
N ARG A 84 15.03 -20.89 -18.18
CA ARG A 84 14.47 -20.09 -17.06
C ARG A 84 15.44 -19.02 -16.57
N ASP A 85 16.71 -19.34 -16.43
CA ASP A 85 17.72 -18.53 -15.76
C ASP A 85 18.72 -17.93 -16.77
N ASN A 86 19.06 -16.65 -16.59
CA ASN A 86 20.08 -15.97 -17.41
C ASN A 86 21.51 -16.55 -17.22
N TYR A 87 21.76 -17.26 -16.10
CA TYR A 87 23.05 -17.83 -15.78
C TYR A 87 22.91 -19.13 -14.98
N VAL A 88 23.40 -20.24 -15.56
CA VAL A 88 23.38 -21.57 -14.93
C VAL A 88 24.77 -21.92 -14.44
N THR A 89 24.89 -22.37 -13.18
CA THR A 89 26.16 -22.83 -12.59
C THR A 89 26.08 -24.31 -12.23
N ALA A 90 27.25 -24.99 -12.18
CA ALA A 90 27.33 -26.37 -11.75
C ALA A 90 26.73 -26.61 -10.36
N GLU A 91 26.86 -25.62 -9.46
CA GLU A 91 26.34 -25.68 -8.11
C GLU A 91 24.80 -25.56 -8.06
N LYS A 92 24.20 -24.69 -8.88
CA LYS A 92 22.74 -24.60 -9.03
C LYS A 92 22.15 -25.92 -9.52
N VAL A 93 22.73 -26.52 -10.56
CA VAL A 93 22.27 -27.81 -11.10
C VAL A 93 22.40 -28.94 -10.05
N LYS A 94 23.51 -29.00 -9.31
CA LYS A 94 23.69 -29.94 -8.18
C LYS A 94 22.61 -29.74 -7.13
N ASN A 95 22.38 -28.51 -6.70
CA ASN A 95 21.43 -28.21 -5.60
C ASN A 95 19.99 -28.56 -6.02
N GLU A 96 19.59 -28.25 -7.24
CA GLU A 96 18.29 -28.66 -7.79
C GLU A 96 18.14 -30.18 -7.81
N PHE A 97 19.16 -30.90 -8.31
CA PHE A 97 19.16 -32.36 -8.37
C PHE A 97 19.07 -33.03 -6.97
N LEU A 98 19.75 -32.45 -5.97
CA LEU A 98 19.74 -32.95 -4.61
C LEU A 98 18.51 -32.50 -3.79
N GLY A 99 17.61 -31.73 -4.37
CA GLY A 99 16.49 -31.12 -3.66
C GLY A 99 16.92 -30.07 -2.63
N HIS A 100 18.18 -29.59 -2.74
CA HIS A 100 18.72 -28.46 -1.98
C HIS A 100 18.61 -27.17 -2.79
N SER A 101 17.69 -27.11 -3.76
CA SER A 101 17.35 -25.84 -4.39
C SER A 101 16.98 -24.90 -3.25
N GLU A 102 17.73 -23.79 -3.12
CA GLU A 102 17.20 -22.66 -2.40
C GLU A 102 15.80 -22.47 -2.95
N SER A 103 14.80 -22.60 -2.11
CA SER A 103 13.45 -22.23 -2.47
C SER A 103 13.58 -20.76 -2.90
N HIS A 104 13.67 -20.52 -4.19
CA HIS A 104 13.75 -19.14 -4.68
C HIS A 104 12.45 -18.50 -4.20
N GLU A 105 12.54 -17.70 -3.14
CA GLU A 105 11.39 -16.95 -2.68
C GLU A 105 10.88 -16.16 -3.87
N THR A 106 9.66 -16.50 -4.29
CA THR A 106 8.99 -15.86 -5.41
C THR A 106 8.25 -14.64 -4.90
N ILE A 107 8.02 -13.69 -5.78
CA ILE A 107 7.43 -12.39 -5.38
C ILE A 107 5.99 -12.54 -4.86
N LEU A 108 5.18 -13.41 -5.48
CA LEU A 108 3.80 -13.60 -5.03
C LEU A 108 3.72 -14.41 -3.75
N SER A 109 4.65 -15.35 -3.52
CA SER A 109 4.77 -16.09 -2.26
C SER A 109 5.12 -15.17 -1.10
N LEU A 110 6.15 -14.32 -1.24
CA LEU A 110 6.52 -13.32 -0.24
C LEU A 110 5.38 -12.32 0.01
N PHE A 111 4.71 -11.90 -1.05
CA PHE A 111 3.57 -10.99 -0.94
C PHE A 111 2.41 -11.65 -0.17
N GLN A 112 2.13 -12.93 -0.43
CA GLN A 112 1.09 -13.67 0.29
C GLN A 112 1.43 -13.79 1.78
N LYS A 113 2.65 -14.18 2.13
CA LYS A 113 3.11 -14.24 3.52
C LYS A 113 2.90 -12.91 4.24
N HIS A 114 3.31 -11.79 3.61
CA HIS A 114 3.07 -10.46 4.16
C HIS A 114 1.57 -10.18 4.34
N ASN A 115 0.72 -10.58 3.39
CA ASN A 115 -0.72 -10.36 3.48
C ASN A 115 -1.35 -11.17 4.61
N ASP A 116 -0.88 -12.38 4.84
CA ASP A 116 -1.32 -13.24 5.95
C ASP A 116 -0.94 -12.61 7.30
N ASP A 117 0.26 -12.06 7.42
CA ASP A 117 0.70 -11.31 8.61
C ASP A 117 -0.18 -10.07 8.83
N VAL A 118 -0.45 -9.28 7.78
CA VAL A 118 -1.34 -8.11 7.84
C VAL A 118 -2.76 -8.52 8.24
N LYS A 119 -3.24 -9.68 7.78
CA LYS A 119 -4.56 -10.21 8.11
C LYS A 119 -4.69 -10.53 9.60
N GLN A 120 -3.66 -11.15 10.20
CA GLN A 120 -3.61 -11.43 11.63
C GLN A 120 -3.64 -10.14 12.49
N LEU A 121 -3.10 -9.05 11.97
CA LEU A 121 -3.07 -7.75 12.64
C LEU A 121 -4.37 -6.93 12.46
N VAL A 122 -5.35 -7.43 11.69
CA VAL A 122 -6.65 -6.73 11.52
C VAL A 122 -7.42 -6.69 12.83
N GLY A 123 -7.84 -5.50 13.22
CA GLY A 123 -8.50 -5.25 14.52
C GLY A 123 -7.54 -4.92 15.65
N ILE A 124 -6.23 -5.20 15.51
CA ILE A 124 -5.19 -4.86 16.49
C ILE A 124 -4.48 -3.56 16.08
N SER A 125 -3.78 -3.57 14.96
CA SER A 125 -3.00 -2.42 14.46
C SER A 125 -3.27 -2.09 12.99
N LYS A 126 -4.03 -2.92 12.28
CA LYS A 126 -4.38 -2.77 10.87
C LYS A 126 -5.89 -2.81 10.68
N THR A 127 -6.37 -2.15 9.61
CA THR A 127 -7.78 -2.23 9.23
C THR A 127 -7.98 -3.26 8.12
N ILE A 128 -9.17 -3.85 8.06
CA ILE A 128 -9.57 -4.75 6.96
C ILE A 128 -9.42 -4.07 5.59
N ALA A 129 -9.63 -2.74 5.52
CA ALA A 129 -9.45 -1.97 4.30
C ALA A 129 -7.98 -1.92 3.85
N THR A 130 -7.02 -1.92 4.78
CA THR A 130 -5.58 -1.99 4.48
C THR A 130 -5.23 -3.36 3.92
N TYR A 131 -5.68 -4.44 4.57
CA TYR A 131 -5.50 -5.81 4.10
C TYR A 131 -6.03 -5.98 2.66
N ARG A 132 -7.28 -5.57 2.41
CA ARG A 132 -7.89 -5.67 1.06
C ARG A 132 -7.09 -4.96 -0.03
N LYS A 133 -6.44 -3.83 0.28
CA LYS A 133 -5.60 -3.11 -0.69
C LYS A 133 -4.35 -3.91 -1.06
N TYR A 134 -3.71 -4.56 -0.10
CA TYR A 134 -2.59 -5.46 -0.36
C TYR A 134 -3.02 -6.66 -1.21
N GLU A 135 -4.17 -7.28 -0.90
CA GLU A 135 -4.73 -8.40 -1.67
C GLU A 135 -5.01 -8.02 -3.13
N VAL A 136 -5.64 -6.86 -3.35
CA VAL A 136 -5.89 -6.35 -4.71
C VAL A 136 -4.58 -6.09 -5.45
N THR A 137 -3.57 -5.54 -4.77
CA THR A 137 -2.26 -5.29 -5.39
C THR A 137 -1.59 -6.61 -5.79
N ARG A 138 -1.60 -7.63 -4.90
CA ARG A 138 -1.05 -8.95 -5.18
C ARG A 138 -1.74 -9.61 -6.39
N ARG A 139 -3.07 -9.51 -6.47
CA ARG A 139 -3.85 -10.02 -7.60
C ARG A 139 -3.45 -9.37 -8.91
N HIS A 140 -3.37 -8.03 -8.97
CA HIS A 140 -2.92 -7.33 -10.18
C HIS A 140 -1.49 -7.70 -10.56
N LEU A 141 -0.60 -7.93 -9.59
CA LEU A 141 0.76 -8.38 -9.85
C LEU A 141 0.78 -9.80 -10.44
N ALA A 142 -0.05 -10.72 -9.93
CA ALA A 142 -0.19 -12.07 -10.45
C ALA A 142 -0.74 -12.08 -11.89
N GLU A 143 -1.79 -11.29 -12.14
CA GLU A 143 -2.39 -11.11 -13.47
C GLU A 143 -1.36 -10.54 -14.48
N PHE A 144 -0.56 -9.56 -14.04
CA PHE A 144 0.52 -9.00 -14.86
C PHE A 144 1.60 -10.04 -15.19
N ILE A 145 2.08 -10.79 -14.18
CA ILE A 145 3.10 -11.84 -14.38
C ILE A 145 2.59 -12.89 -15.37
N GLN A 146 1.36 -13.35 -15.18
CA GLN A 146 0.76 -14.31 -16.08
C GLN A 146 0.61 -13.75 -17.52
N SER A 147 0.17 -12.51 -17.66
CA SER A 147 -0.09 -11.91 -18.98
C SER A 147 1.18 -11.60 -19.78
N LYS A 148 2.26 -11.17 -19.08
CA LYS A 148 3.50 -10.74 -19.75
C LYS A 148 4.52 -11.83 -19.89
N TYR A 149 4.67 -12.68 -18.86
CA TYR A 149 5.74 -13.69 -18.79
C TYR A 149 5.21 -15.12 -18.98
N ASN A 150 3.89 -15.32 -18.99
CA ASN A 150 3.22 -16.62 -19.12
C ASN A 150 3.65 -17.65 -18.06
N VAL A 151 3.92 -17.19 -16.84
CA VAL A 151 4.29 -18.00 -15.68
C VAL A 151 3.40 -17.67 -14.49
N SER A 152 3.27 -18.58 -13.53
CA SER A 152 2.43 -18.41 -12.34
C SER A 152 3.05 -17.49 -11.29
N ASP A 153 4.38 -17.41 -11.23
CA ASP A 153 5.14 -16.55 -10.29
C ASP A 153 6.57 -16.34 -10.82
N ILE A 154 7.31 -15.38 -10.26
CA ILE A 154 8.66 -15.01 -10.66
C ILE A 154 9.57 -14.96 -9.42
N SER A 155 10.84 -15.39 -9.57
CA SER A 155 11.85 -15.23 -8.53
C SER A 155 12.05 -13.74 -8.20
N ILE A 156 12.14 -13.42 -6.90
CA ILE A 156 12.39 -12.04 -6.45
C ILE A 156 13.70 -11.49 -7.03
N LYS A 157 14.70 -12.34 -7.28
CA LYS A 157 15.99 -11.96 -7.87
C LYS A 157 15.87 -11.47 -9.32
N GLU A 158 14.78 -11.80 -10.01
CA GLU A 158 14.51 -11.39 -11.41
C GLU A 158 13.76 -10.05 -11.52
N ILE A 159 13.33 -9.48 -10.39
CA ILE A 159 12.63 -8.19 -10.38
C ILE A 159 13.62 -7.06 -10.72
N SER A 160 13.54 -6.58 -11.95
CA SER A 160 14.39 -5.51 -12.50
C SER A 160 13.67 -4.14 -12.46
N PRO A 161 14.38 -3.02 -12.66
CA PRO A 161 13.75 -1.71 -12.87
C PRO A 161 12.75 -1.69 -14.04
N MET A 162 13.01 -2.48 -15.09
CA MET A 162 12.07 -2.62 -16.22
C MET A 162 10.77 -3.31 -15.79
N PHE A 163 10.84 -4.34 -14.93
CA PHE A 163 9.66 -4.98 -14.37
C PHE A 163 8.76 -3.96 -13.64
N ILE A 164 9.37 -3.02 -12.89
CA ILE A 164 8.63 -1.98 -12.16
C ILE A 164 7.87 -1.06 -13.12
N THR A 165 8.52 -0.59 -14.18
CA THR A 165 7.88 0.29 -15.19
C THR A 165 6.82 -0.44 -16.00
N ASP A 166 7.05 -1.70 -16.35
CA ASP A 166 6.08 -2.53 -17.06
C ASP A 166 4.83 -2.82 -16.23
N PHE A 167 4.99 -3.06 -14.93
CA PHE A 167 3.84 -3.24 -14.03
C PHE A 167 3.04 -1.94 -13.89
N GLU A 168 3.69 -0.78 -13.81
CA GLU A 168 2.97 0.50 -13.86
C GLU A 168 2.18 0.67 -15.15
N LEU A 169 2.80 0.36 -16.30
CA LEU A 169 2.15 0.44 -17.60
C LEU A 169 0.92 -0.48 -17.66
N TYR A 170 1.06 -1.74 -17.19
CA TYR A 170 -0.05 -2.67 -17.09
C TYR A 170 -1.21 -2.14 -16.25
N LEU A 171 -0.92 -1.58 -15.08
CA LEU A 171 -1.95 -1.00 -14.22
C LEU A 171 -2.71 0.15 -14.91
N ARG A 172 -2.01 0.98 -15.69
CA ARG A 172 -2.62 2.11 -16.40
C ARG A 172 -3.40 1.70 -17.64
N THR A 173 -2.88 0.76 -18.41
CA THR A 173 -3.46 0.36 -19.71
C THR A 173 -4.47 -0.76 -19.58
N ALA A 174 -4.06 -1.93 -19.09
CA ALA A 174 -4.92 -3.11 -18.97
C ALA A 174 -5.95 -2.96 -17.84
N CYS A 175 -5.51 -2.52 -16.65
CA CYS A 175 -6.40 -2.30 -15.49
C CYS A 175 -7.12 -0.95 -15.52
N LYS A 176 -6.79 -0.04 -16.44
CA LYS A 176 -7.38 1.31 -16.56
C LYS A 176 -7.36 2.10 -15.25
N CYS A 177 -6.34 1.89 -14.42
CA CYS A 177 -6.20 2.58 -13.14
C CYS A 177 -5.80 4.05 -13.33
N GLY A 178 -6.49 4.95 -12.65
CA GLY A 178 -6.09 6.37 -12.61
C GLY A 178 -4.74 6.56 -11.89
N TYR A 179 -4.09 7.71 -12.13
CA TYR A 179 -2.74 8.02 -11.68
C TYR A 179 -2.49 7.71 -10.18
N ASN A 180 -3.30 8.29 -9.29
CA ASN A 180 -3.15 8.09 -7.85
C ASN A 180 -3.44 6.66 -7.38
N THR A 181 -4.31 5.93 -8.09
CA THR A 181 -4.59 4.51 -7.81
C THR A 181 -3.38 3.67 -8.14
N THR A 182 -2.80 3.88 -9.33
CA THR A 182 -1.55 3.23 -9.76
C THR A 182 -0.42 3.52 -8.77
N ALA A 183 -0.20 4.79 -8.42
CA ALA A 183 0.82 5.18 -7.45
C ALA A 183 0.64 4.46 -6.09
N LYS A 184 -0.60 4.25 -5.63
CA LYS A 184 -0.87 3.48 -4.41
C LYS A 184 -0.52 2.01 -4.55
N PHE A 185 -0.87 1.35 -5.65
CA PHE A 185 -0.46 -0.03 -5.90
C PHE A 185 1.07 -0.16 -5.96
N MET A 186 1.75 0.78 -6.62
CA MET A 186 3.21 0.82 -6.64
C MET A 186 3.81 1.02 -5.23
N GLN A 187 3.19 1.81 -4.34
CA GLN A 187 3.61 1.93 -2.94
C GLN A 187 3.48 0.61 -2.18
N PHE A 188 2.39 -0.13 -2.36
CA PHE A 188 2.20 -1.45 -1.74
C PHE A 188 3.21 -2.46 -2.27
N PHE A 189 3.45 -2.49 -3.57
CA PHE A 189 4.46 -3.36 -4.17
C PHE A 189 5.88 -3.02 -3.68
N LYS A 190 6.24 -1.72 -3.67
CA LYS A 190 7.53 -1.26 -3.14
C LYS A 190 7.77 -1.72 -1.69
N ARG A 191 6.71 -1.81 -0.87
CA ARG A 191 6.82 -2.33 0.51
C ARG A 191 7.31 -3.78 0.54
N ILE A 192 6.84 -4.62 -0.38
CA ILE A 192 7.27 -6.03 -0.49
C ILE A 192 8.73 -6.11 -0.94
N ILE A 193 9.14 -5.29 -1.90
CA ILE A 193 10.55 -5.19 -2.32
C ILE A 193 11.46 -4.76 -1.18
N ILE A 194 11.04 -3.79 -0.35
CA ILE A 194 11.80 -3.38 0.85
C ILE A 194 11.91 -4.55 1.83
N ILE A 195 10.87 -5.35 2.03
CA ILE A 195 10.92 -6.55 2.89
C ILE A 195 11.92 -7.56 2.31
N ALA A 196 11.88 -7.84 1.01
CA ALA A 196 12.83 -8.73 0.35
C ALA A 196 14.29 -8.29 0.55
N ARG A 197 14.55 -7.00 0.41
CA ARG A 197 15.90 -6.41 0.61
C ARG A 197 16.36 -6.50 2.06
N ASN A 198 15.49 -6.13 3.00
CA ASN A 198 15.83 -6.17 4.43
C ASN A 198 16.11 -7.59 4.94
N ASN A 199 15.55 -8.61 4.28
CA ASN A 199 15.83 -10.03 4.59
C ASN A 199 16.97 -10.63 3.74
N GLY A 200 17.69 -9.82 2.96
CA GLY A 200 18.83 -10.27 2.14
C GLY A 200 18.47 -11.12 0.91
N ILE A 201 17.17 -11.23 0.58
CA ILE A 201 16.68 -12.01 -0.58
C ILE A 201 17.02 -11.30 -1.88
N LEU A 202 16.97 -9.96 -1.86
CA LEU A 202 17.26 -9.09 -2.99
C LEU A 202 18.38 -8.10 -2.64
N VAL A 203 19.48 -8.11 -3.40
CA VAL A 203 20.65 -7.24 -3.13
C VAL A 203 20.43 -5.82 -3.67
N GLY A 204 19.91 -5.67 -4.88
CA GLY A 204 19.65 -4.36 -5.52
C GLY A 204 18.30 -3.73 -5.11
N ASP A 205 18.11 -2.47 -5.50
CA ASP A 205 16.81 -1.79 -5.40
C ASP A 205 16.22 -1.54 -6.79
N PRO A 206 15.26 -2.34 -7.24
CA PRO A 206 14.61 -2.12 -8.54
C PRO A 206 13.80 -0.81 -8.58
N PHE A 207 13.48 -0.22 -7.42
CA PHE A 207 12.82 1.08 -7.33
C PHE A 207 13.79 2.27 -7.21
N ALA A 208 15.12 2.08 -7.29
CA ALA A 208 16.11 3.15 -7.07
C ALA A 208 15.87 4.37 -7.97
N SER A 209 15.62 4.16 -9.25
CA SER A 209 15.32 5.21 -10.23
C SER A 209 13.84 5.56 -10.35
N TYR A 210 12.93 4.80 -9.70
CA TYR A 210 11.50 4.96 -9.83
C TYR A 210 10.92 5.82 -8.69
N LYS A 211 10.47 7.03 -9.02
CA LYS A 211 9.87 7.97 -8.06
C LYS A 211 8.33 7.87 -8.09
N ILE A 212 7.74 7.32 -7.03
CA ILE A 212 6.29 7.30 -6.87
C ILE A 212 5.80 8.71 -6.51
N ARG A 213 5.04 9.33 -7.39
CA ARG A 213 4.43 10.65 -7.17
C ARG A 213 2.92 10.52 -7.04
N LEU A 214 2.33 11.37 -6.23
CA LEU A 214 0.87 11.52 -6.13
C LEU A 214 0.50 12.89 -6.70
N GLU A 215 -0.49 12.91 -7.57
CA GLU A 215 -1.08 14.17 -8.04
C GLU A 215 -1.97 14.75 -6.96
N LYS A 216 -1.84 16.07 -6.75
CA LYS A 216 -2.74 16.79 -5.85
C LYS A 216 -4.13 16.84 -6.49
N VAL A 217 -5.12 16.26 -5.81
CA VAL A 217 -6.52 16.32 -6.25
C VAL A 217 -7.20 17.46 -5.52
N ASP A 218 -7.67 18.44 -6.27
CA ASP A 218 -8.54 19.48 -5.76
C ASP A 218 -9.96 18.90 -5.57
N ARG A 219 -10.39 18.80 -4.34
CA ARG A 219 -11.74 18.33 -4.02
C ARG A 219 -12.74 19.48 -3.85
N GLY A 220 -12.24 20.72 -3.82
CA GLY A 220 -13.05 21.89 -3.54
C GLY A 220 -13.57 21.96 -2.10
N TYR A 221 -14.46 22.90 -1.87
CA TYR A 221 -15.21 23.12 -0.61
C TYR A 221 -16.49 23.90 -0.96
N LEU A 222 -17.46 23.94 -0.06
CA LEU A 222 -18.65 24.77 -0.23
C LEU A 222 -18.37 26.20 0.23
N THR A 223 -18.89 27.16 -0.53
CA THR A 223 -18.97 28.56 -0.08
C THR A 223 -20.05 28.71 0.98
N GLU A 224 -20.06 29.86 1.68
CA GLU A 224 -21.11 30.17 2.65
C GLU A 224 -22.50 30.23 2.00
N ASP A 225 -22.59 30.74 0.77
CA ASP A 225 -23.85 30.82 0.05
C ASP A 225 -24.36 29.45 -0.40
N GLU A 226 -23.47 28.55 -0.81
CA GLU A 226 -23.85 27.16 -1.12
C GLU A 226 -24.38 26.44 0.13
N ILE A 227 -23.77 26.67 1.32
CA ILE A 227 -24.28 26.14 2.59
C ILE A 227 -25.68 26.70 2.88
N LYS A 228 -25.89 28.03 2.69
CA LYS A 228 -27.19 28.66 2.85
C LYS A 228 -28.26 28.09 1.91
N ILE A 229 -27.90 27.83 0.64
CA ILE A 229 -28.79 27.20 -0.34
C ILE A 229 -29.24 25.79 0.18
N ILE A 230 -28.28 24.96 0.63
CA ILE A 230 -28.58 23.63 1.16
C ILE A 230 -29.53 23.70 2.37
N LEU A 231 -29.31 24.68 3.27
CA LEU A 231 -30.12 24.86 4.48
C LEU A 231 -31.53 25.37 4.18
N LYS A 232 -31.67 26.33 3.22
CA LYS A 232 -32.96 26.90 2.84
C LYS A 232 -33.81 25.93 2.06
N LYS A 233 -33.23 24.97 1.35
CA LYS A 233 -33.96 24.03 0.51
C LYS A 233 -34.77 23.06 1.34
N LYS A 234 -36.08 23.02 1.14
CA LYS A 234 -36.95 22.00 1.73
C LYS A 234 -36.67 20.66 1.08
N MET A 235 -36.33 19.66 1.88
CA MET A 235 -36.08 18.31 1.41
C MET A 235 -37.38 17.56 1.18
N VAL A 236 -37.43 16.78 0.10
CA VAL A 236 -38.62 16.03 -0.33
C VAL A 236 -38.92 14.85 0.59
N SER A 237 -37.89 14.33 1.29
CA SER A 237 -38.02 13.14 2.15
C SER A 237 -37.19 13.29 3.43
N GLU A 238 -37.63 12.65 4.49
CA GLU A 238 -36.95 12.61 5.78
C GLU A 238 -35.51 12.06 5.65
N ARG A 239 -35.28 11.07 4.79
CA ARG A 239 -33.94 10.52 4.53
C ARG A 239 -32.94 11.57 4.02
N LEU A 240 -33.39 12.46 3.12
CA LEU A 240 -32.58 13.55 2.59
C LEU A 240 -32.36 14.62 3.64
N GLU A 241 -33.36 14.88 4.47
CA GLU A 241 -33.23 15.81 5.60
C GLU A 241 -32.20 15.33 6.60
N HIS A 242 -32.21 14.05 6.97
CA HIS A 242 -31.20 13.43 7.85
C HIS A 242 -29.79 13.54 7.25
N VAL A 243 -29.64 13.28 5.97
CA VAL A 243 -28.34 13.38 5.27
C VAL A 243 -27.84 14.83 5.18
N ARG A 244 -28.75 15.78 4.87
CA ARG A 244 -28.44 17.22 4.90
C ARG A 244 -27.92 17.63 6.28
N ASP A 245 -28.66 17.29 7.33
CA ASP A 245 -28.32 17.68 8.71
C ASP A 245 -26.98 17.10 9.14
N LEU A 246 -26.69 15.82 8.82
CA LEU A 246 -25.39 15.18 9.07
C LEU A 246 -24.25 15.88 8.33
N PHE A 247 -24.48 16.19 7.06
CA PHE A 247 -23.48 16.82 6.21
C PHE A 247 -23.17 18.24 6.71
N VAL A 248 -24.20 19.03 6.97
CA VAL A 248 -24.02 20.41 7.45
C VAL A 248 -23.45 20.42 8.88
N PHE A 249 -23.87 19.49 9.75
CA PHE A 249 -23.23 19.29 11.05
C PHE A 249 -21.71 19.14 10.91
N SER A 250 -21.27 18.28 9.98
CA SER A 250 -19.83 18.10 9.71
C SER A 250 -19.16 19.33 9.08
N CYS A 251 -19.90 20.17 8.31
CA CYS A 251 -19.39 21.45 7.82
C CYS A 251 -19.06 22.44 8.94
N PHE A 252 -19.63 22.27 10.13
CA PHE A 252 -19.42 23.16 11.28
C PHE A 252 -18.61 22.54 12.43
N CYS A 253 -18.31 21.24 12.37
CA CYS A 253 -17.47 20.61 13.39
C CYS A 253 -16.23 19.88 12.81
N GLY A 254 -16.14 19.71 11.49
CA GLY A 254 -14.98 19.14 10.81
C GLY A 254 -14.77 17.63 11.02
N LEU A 255 -15.70 16.93 11.68
CA LEU A 255 -15.58 15.50 11.93
C LEU A 255 -15.65 14.68 10.65
N ALA A 256 -14.84 13.63 10.55
CA ALA A 256 -14.95 12.67 9.46
C ALA A 256 -16.16 11.74 9.66
N TYR A 257 -16.61 11.07 8.61
CA TYR A 257 -17.75 10.15 8.68
C TYR A 257 -17.63 9.12 9.82
N SER A 258 -16.46 8.47 9.94
CA SER A 258 -16.24 7.48 11.01
C SER A 258 -16.38 8.07 12.41
N ASP A 259 -15.95 9.31 12.58
CA ASP A 259 -15.96 9.99 13.87
C ASP A 259 -17.40 10.42 14.23
N VAL A 260 -18.18 10.92 13.25
CA VAL A 260 -19.62 11.22 13.42
C VAL A 260 -20.44 9.95 13.69
N ALA A 261 -20.12 8.83 12.99
CA ALA A 261 -20.84 7.57 13.18
C ALA A 261 -20.64 6.97 14.59
N ASN A 262 -19.51 7.26 15.21
CA ASN A 262 -19.21 6.78 16.56
C ASN A 262 -19.48 7.82 17.67
N LEU A 263 -19.99 9.00 17.30
CA LEU A 263 -20.25 10.06 18.27
C LEU A 263 -21.40 9.66 19.23
N ARG A 264 -21.15 9.81 20.52
CA ARG A 264 -22.09 9.50 21.61
C ARG A 264 -22.33 10.72 22.49
N GLN A 265 -23.35 10.66 23.35
CA GLN A 265 -23.67 11.74 24.28
C GLN A 265 -22.51 12.06 25.23
N GLU A 266 -21.73 11.08 25.64
CA GLU A 266 -20.54 11.24 26.50
C GLU A 266 -19.43 12.07 25.84
N ASN A 267 -19.40 12.14 24.51
CA ASN A 267 -18.44 12.97 23.79
C ASN A 267 -18.81 14.45 23.75
N ILE A 268 -20.03 14.81 24.19
CA ILE A 268 -20.50 16.20 24.28
C ILE A 268 -20.41 16.65 25.74
N GLN A 269 -19.40 17.44 26.03
CA GLN A 269 -19.06 17.81 27.41
C GLN A 269 -18.97 19.33 27.55
N LYS A 270 -19.25 19.85 28.77
CA LYS A 270 -18.91 21.22 29.11
C LYS A 270 -17.39 21.31 29.33
N SER A 271 -16.75 22.30 28.72
CA SER A 271 -15.33 22.54 28.86
C SER A 271 -15.07 23.70 29.83
N PHE A 272 -13.78 24.07 30.00
CA PHE A 272 -13.30 25.11 30.91
C PHE A 272 -13.93 26.49 30.69
N ASP A 273 -14.40 26.77 29.47
CA ASP A 273 -15.08 28.00 29.05
C ASP A 273 -16.59 27.99 29.29
N GLY A 274 -17.13 26.93 29.90
CA GLY A 274 -18.55 26.73 30.14
C GLY A 274 -19.37 26.32 28.88
N ASN A 275 -18.75 26.29 27.72
CA ASN A 275 -19.39 25.93 26.45
C ASN A 275 -19.37 24.42 26.27
N LEU A 276 -20.27 23.93 25.37
CA LEU A 276 -20.27 22.53 24.95
C LEU A 276 -19.20 22.29 23.89
N TRP A 277 -18.44 21.26 24.09
CA TRP A 277 -17.40 20.79 23.18
C TRP A 277 -17.63 19.36 22.76
N ILE A 278 -17.18 19.01 21.55
CA ILE A 278 -16.98 17.63 21.15
C ILE A 278 -15.56 17.25 21.59
N ILE A 279 -15.45 16.27 22.50
CA ILE A 279 -14.19 15.72 22.98
C ILE A 279 -14.16 14.24 22.62
N THR A 280 -13.32 13.88 21.67
CA THR A 280 -13.26 12.52 21.13
C THR A 280 -11.88 12.21 20.56
N LYS A 281 -11.69 10.97 20.11
CA LYS A 281 -10.50 10.56 19.36
C LYS A 281 -10.85 10.16 17.93
N ARG A 282 -9.99 10.49 17.01
CA ARG A 282 -10.17 10.05 15.61
C ARG A 282 -10.10 8.52 15.51
N VAL A 283 -11.11 7.92 14.91
CA VAL A 283 -11.15 6.47 14.66
C VAL A 283 -9.97 5.99 13.81
N LYS A 284 -9.49 6.81 12.87
CA LYS A 284 -8.42 6.42 11.94
C LYS A 284 -7.02 6.52 12.53
N THR A 285 -6.75 7.49 13.39
CA THR A 285 -5.39 7.84 13.82
C THR A 285 -5.23 7.84 15.34
N ASN A 286 -6.31 7.62 16.08
CA ASN A 286 -6.38 7.70 17.55
C ASN A 286 -5.86 9.03 18.14
N THR A 287 -5.89 10.11 17.34
CA THR A 287 -5.53 11.48 17.76
C THR A 287 -6.70 12.16 18.44
N ASP A 288 -6.42 12.97 19.47
CA ASP A 288 -7.45 13.76 20.16
C ASP A 288 -8.06 14.80 19.20
N VAL A 289 -9.37 14.97 19.31
CA VAL A 289 -10.17 15.94 18.57
C VAL A 289 -11.05 16.68 19.56
N ASN A 290 -10.76 17.96 19.74
CA ASN A 290 -11.50 18.85 20.62
C ASN A 290 -12.06 20.00 19.78
N VAL A 291 -13.38 20.06 19.63
CA VAL A 291 -14.06 21.06 18.80
C VAL A 291 -15.14 21.75 19.61
N PRO A 292 -15.06 23.08 19.81
CA PRO A 292 -16.14 23.83 20.44
C PRO A 292 -17.40 23.77 19.55
N LEU A 293 -18.53 23.50 20.15
CA LEU A 293 -19.81 23.47 19.44
C LEU A 293 -20.35 24.89 19.26
N LEU A 294 -20.43 25.30 17.99
CA LEU A 294 -21.16 26.50 17.62
C LEU A 294 -22.69 26.29 17.82
N ASP A 295 -23.45 27.36 17.83
CA ASP A 295 -24.91 27.27 18.12
C ASP A 295 -25.66 26.44 17.09
N PHE A 296 -25.29 26.53 15.82
CA PHE A 296 -25.95 25.77 14.76
C PHE A 296 -25.82 24.23 14.94
N PRO A 297 -24.63 23.63 15.13
CA PRO A 297 -24.50 22.22 15.50
C PRO A 297 -25.27 21.82 16.75
N LYS A 298 -25.37 22.69 17.77
CA LYS A 298 -26.20 22.44 18.98
C LYS A 298 -27.67 22.29 18.62
N MET A 299 -28.18 23.09 17.68
CA MET A 299 -29.56 22.98 17.21
C MET A 299 -29.83 21.63 16.53
N ILE A 300 -28.89 21.13 15.72
CA ILE A 300 -29.01 19.81 15.10
C ILE A 300 -29.04 18.71 16.18
N LEU A 301 -28.12 18.75 17.14
CA LEU A 301 -28.10 17.77 18.22
C LEU A 301 -29.42 17.79 19.04
N LYS A 302 -29.98 18.98 19.31
CA LYS A 302 -31.25 19.12 20.01
C LYS A 302 -32.41 18.51 19.20
N LYS A 303 -32.42 18.65 17.86
CA LYS A 303 -33.42 18.07 16.96
C LYS A 303 -33.53 16.54 17.09
N TYR A 304 -32.39 15.85 17.29
CA TYR A 304 -32.33 14.38 17.33
C TYR A 304 -32.26 13.80 18.74
N LYS A 305 -32.19 14.65 19.79
CA LYS A 305 -32.08 14.20 21.18
C LYS A 305 -33.22 13.31 21.58
N GLY A 306 -32.93 12.08 22.04
CA GLY A 306 -33.91 11.12 22.52
C GLY A 306 -34.78 10.43 21.43
N LYS A 307 -34.48 10.71 20.13
CA LYS A 307 -35.26 10.14 19.01
C LYS A 307 -34.56 8.97 18.32
N LEU A 308 -33.34 8.65 18.69
CA LEU A 308 -32.53 7.65 18.02
C LEU A 308 -32.22 6.47 18.95
N PRO A 309 -32.21 5.22 18.40
CA PRO A 309 -31.84 4.03 19.19
C PRO A 309 -30.37 4.00 19.57
N ASP A 310 -29.99 3.13 20.50
CA ASP A 310 -28.64 2.75 20.87
C ASP A 310 -27.74 3.92 21.33
N GLY A 311 -28.32 4.94 21.97
CA GLY A 311 -27.57 6.09 22.46
C GLY A 311 -26.90 6.94 21.37
N LYS A 312 -27.30 6.76 20.12
CA LYS A 312 -26.87 7.61 18.99
C LYS A 312 -27.43 9.02 19.14
N ILE A 313 -26.64 10.01 18.80
CA ILE A 313 -27.05 11.42 18.87
C ILE A 313 -27.31 12.03 17.48
N LEU A 314 -26.97 11.31 16.40
CA LEU A 314 -27.18 11.70 15.02
C LEU A 314 -27.67 10.51 14.16
N PRO A 315 -28.53 10.75 13.14
CA PRO A 315 -29.14 9.70 12.31
C PRO A 315 -28.17 9.19 11.22
N VAL A 316 -27.13 8.45 11.62
CA VAL A 316 -26.07 8.01 10.70
C VAL A 316 -26.50 6.78 9.92
N ILE A 317 -26.38 6.84 8.59
CA ILE A 317 -26.53 5.72 7.65
C ILE A 317 -25.14 5.36 7.07
N SER A 318 -25.04 4.26 6.30
CA SER A 318 -23.75 3.87 5.71
C SER A 318 -23.14 4.97 4.84
N ASN A 319 -21.80 5.10 4.85
CA ASN A 319 -21.10 6.13 4.10
C ASN A 319 -21.40 6.09 2.58
N GLN A 320 -21.61 4.90 2.04
CA GLN A 320 -21.96 4.72 0.64
C GLN A 320 -23.33 5.31 0.32
N LYS A 321 -24.35 4.98 1.10
CA LYS A 321 -25.72 5.54 0.94
C LYS A 321 -25.74 7.05 1.18
N LEU A 322 -25.01 7.52 2.20
CA LEU A 322 -24.87 8.94 2.52
C LEU A 322 -24.30 9.72 1.34
N ASN A 323 -23.20 9.25 0.73
CA ASN A 323 -22.61 9.91 -0.44
C ASN A 323 -23.51 9.83 -1.68
N ALA A 324 -24.34 8.78 -1.85
CA ALA A 324 -25.32 8.72 -2.93
C ALA A 324 -26.41 9.80 -2.75
N TYR A 325 -26.95 9.94 -1.54
CA TYR A 325 -27.96 10.95 -1.23
C TYR A 325 -27.41 12.40 -1.25
N LEU A 326 -26.13 12.58 -0.93
CA LEU A 326 -25.49 13.90 -1.09
C LEU A 326 -25.43 14.36 -2.55
N LYS A 327 -25.31 13.45 -3.51
CA LYS A 327 -25.41 13.79 -4.94
C LYS A 327 -26.83 14.24 -5.30
N GLU A 328 -27.85 13.51 -4.81
CA GLU A 328 -29.26 13.89 -4.98
C GLU A 328 -29.53 15.28 -4.37
N ILE A 329 -28.98 15.59 -3.20
CA ILE A 329 -29.08 16.93 -2.58
C ILE A 329 -28.39 17.98 -3.43
N ALA A 330 -27.21 17.68 -4.01
CA ALA A 330 -26.51 18.60 -4.89
C ALA A 330 -27.36 18.96 -6.11
N ASP A 331 -27.98 17.96 -6.75
CA ASP A 331 -28.86 18.16 -7.91
C ASP A 331 -30.09 19.00 -7.56
N ILE A 332 -30.78 18.67 -6.44
CA ILE A 332 -31.93 19.44 -5.95
C ILE A 332 -31.58 20.90 -5.62
N CYS A 333 -30.35 21.14 -5.15
CA CYS A 333 -29.86 22.47 -4.78
C CYS A 333 -29.20 23.23 -5.95
N GLY A 334 -29.02 22.62 -7.12
CA GLY A 334 -28.34 23.18 -8.25
C GLY A 334 -26.83 23.40 -8.04
N ILE A 335 -26.21 22.59 -7.14
CA ILE A 335 -24.79 22.69 -6.81
C ILE A 335 -24.00 21.76 -7.73
N LYS A 336 -23.16 22.31 -8.60
CA LYS A 336 -22.37 21.56 -9.59
C LYS A 336 -21.18 20.80 -8.98
N LYS A 337 -20.86 21.03 -7.70
CA LYS A 337 -19.75 20.35 -7.00
C LYS A 337 -20.14 18.93 -6.62
N ASN A 338 -19.19 17.99 -6.69
CA ASN A 338 -19.41 16.62 -6.25
C ASN A 338 -19.49 16.56 -4.72
N LEU A 339 -20.70 16.61 -4.16
CA LEU A 339 -20.92 16.52 -2.72
C LEU A 339 -20.57 15.13 -2.22
N THR A 340 -19.60 15.06 -1.33
CA THR A 340 -19.24 13.87 -0.57
C THR A 340 -19.14 14.25 0.90
N PHE A 341 -19.31 13.29 1.82
CA PHE A 341 -19.19 13.60 3.24
C PHE A 341 -17.82 14.18 3.61
N HIS A 342 -16.78 13.79 2.87
CA HIS A 342 -15.44 14.34 3.07
C HIS A 342 -15.35 15.84 2.67
N LEU A 343 -16.19 16.29 1.73
CA LEU A 343 -16.27 17.70 1.36
C LEU A 343 -16.72 18.59 2.53
N ALA A 344 -17.57 18.08 3.43
CA ALA A 344 -17.94 18.81 4.62
C ALA A 344 -16.73 19.19 5.50
N ARG A 345 -15.77 18.26 5.63
CA ARG A 345 -14.54 18.50 6.37
C ARG A 345 -13.63 19.54 5.66
N HIS A 346 -13.59 19.53 4.32
CA HIS A 346 -12.94 20.59 3.54
C HIS A 346 -13.61 21.93 3.76
N THR A 347 -14.94 21.96 3.76
CA THR A 347 -15.75 23.14 4.01
C THR A 347 -15.53 23.70 5.42
N PHE A 348 -15.49 22.86 6.43
CA PHE A 348 -15.12 23.28 7.79
C PHE A 348 -13.75 23.94 7.81
N ALA A 349 -12.74 23.27 7.28
CA ALA A 349 -11.37 23.80 7.29
C ALA A 349 -11.25 25.13 6.55
N THR A 350 -11.90 25.27 5.39
CA THR A 350 -11.76 26.46 4.55
C THR A 350 -12.78 27.53 4.92
N THR A 351 -14.08 27.24 4.72
CA THR A 351 -15.17 28.22 4.79
C THR A 351 -15.53 28.58 6.23
N THR A 352 -15.61 27.56 7.10
CA THR A 352 -16.09 27.79 8.46
C THR A 352 -14.98 28.33 9.38
N THR A 353 -13.71 28.00 9.12
CA THR A 353 -12.60 28.35 10.04
C THR A 353 -11.55 29.26 9.39
N LEU A 354 -10.73 28.78 8.45
CA LEU A 354 -9.60 29.55 7.89
C LEU A 354 -10.02 30.88 7.27
N SER A 355 -11.13 30.89 6.50
CA SER A 355 -11.64 32.13 5.89
C SER A 355 -12.17 33.15 6.91
N LYS A 356 -12.48 32.69 8.12
CA LYS A 356 -12.94 33.54 9.24
C LYS A 356 -11.82 33.92 10.21
N GLY A 357 -10.55 33.63 9.85
CA GLY A 357 -9.37 34.08 10.61
C GLY A 357 -8.91 33.10 11.69
N VAL A 358 -9.47 31.89 11.78
CA VAL A 358 -8.96 30.87 12.73
C VAL A 358 -7.58 30.42 12.28
N PRO A 359 -6.55 30.43 13.14
CA PRO A 359 -5.20 29.99 12.80
C PRO A 359 -5.16 28.54 12.33
N ILE A 360 -4.28 28.24 11.37
CA ILE A 360 -4.17 26.91 10.78
C ILE A 360 -3.78 25.83 11.79
N GLU A 361 -3.00 26.18 12.78
CA GLU A 361 -2.58 25.29 13.89
C GLU A 361 -3.80 24.86 14.71
N THR A 362 -4.70 25.81 15.00
CA THR A 362 -5.96 25.55 15.71
C THR A 362 -6.86 24.64 14.87
N VAL A 363 -7.00 24.94 13.58
CA VAL A 363 -7.78 24.11 12.65
C VAL A 363 -7.18 22.70 12.56
N SER A 364 -5.85 22.59 12.50
CA SER A 364 -5.14 21.31 12.47
C SER A 364 -5.46 20.44 13.69
N LYS A 365 -5.46 21.04 14.89
CA LYS A 365 -5.84 20.36 16.14
C LYS A 365 -7.31 19.95 16.16
N MET A 366 -8.23 20.85 15.79
CA MET A 366 -9.67 20.51 15.70
C MET A 366 -9.93 19.36 14.70
N LEU A 367 -9.16 19.30 13.62
CA LEU A 367 -9.24 18.21 12.65
C LEU A 367 -8.52 16.92 13.12
N GLY A 368 -7.75 16.94 14.20
CA GLY A 368 -6.95 15.80 14.65
C GLY A 368 -5.90 15.37 13.64
N HIS A 369 -5.21 16.33 13.01
CA HIS A 369 -4.07 16.04 12.14
C HIS A 369 -2.79 15.97 12.96
N THR A 370 -1.98 14.94 12.75
CA THR A 370 -0.67 14.76 13.37
C THR A 370 0.42 15.59 12.71
N ASN A 371 0.21 15.98 11.43
CA ASN A 371 1.11 16.84 10.67
C ASN A 371 0.30 17.99 10.06
N ILE A 372 0.79 19.22 10.25
CA ILE A 372 0.17 20.44 9.76
C ILE A 372 0.11 20.51 8.23
N GLU A 373 1.05 19.87 7.52
CA GLU A 373 1.03 19.75 6.06
C GLU A 373 -0.30 19.17 5.54
N THR A 374 -0.92 18.27 6.32
CA THR A 374 -2.25 17.74 5.99
C THR A 374 -3.32 18.81 6.04
N THR A 375 -3.13 19.87 6.82
CA THR A 375 -4.06 21.00 6.93
C THR A 375 -3.75 22.07 5.88
N GLN A 376 -2.49 22.20 5.47
CA GLN A 376 -2.07 23.18 4.44
C GLN A 376 -2.74 22.94 3.08
N ILE A 377 -3.22 21.72 2.80
CA ILE A 377 -4.03 21.48 1.58
C ILE A 377 -5.33 22.29 1.55
N TYR A 378 -5.84 22.73 2.71
CA TYR A 378 -7.03 23.56 2.87
C TYR A 378 -6.70 25.07 2.91
N ALA A 379 -5.45 25.42 3.20
CA ALA A 379 -4.98 26.78 3.31
C ALA A 379 -4.82 27.42 1.91
N ARG A 380 -5.91 27.48 1.15
CA ARG A 380 -6.00 28.32 -0.03
C ARG A 380 -6.23 29.73 0.45
N ILE A 381 -5.16 30.50 0.51
CA ILE A 381 -5.23 31.92 0.75
C ILE A 381 -5.95 32.52 -0.47
N THR A 382 -7.23 32.85 -0.31
CA THR A 382 -7.99 33.53 -1.34
C THR A 382 -7.53 35.00 -1.39
N ASN A 383 -7.59 35.64 -2.58
CA ASN A 383 -7.30 37.07 -2.69
C ASN A 383 -8.17 37.91 -1.75
N SER A 384 -9.40 37.48 -1.47
CA SER A 384 -10.29 38.07 -0.49
C SER A 384 -9.70 38.02 0.95
N LYS A 385 -9.07 36.91 1.33
CA LYS A 385 -8.41 36.79 2.65
C LYS A 385 -7.18 37.70 2.72
N ILE A 386 -6.35 37.71 1.67
CA ILE A 386 -5.19 38.60 1.59
C ILE A 386 -5.65 40.05 1.74
N GLY A 387 -6.68 40.46 0.99
CA GLY A 387 -7.24 41.81 1.05
C GLY A 387 -7.75 42.19 2.45
N SER A 388 -8.49 41.26 3.08
CA SER A 388 -9.01 41.46 4.45
C SER A 388 -7.89 41.59 5.51
N ASP A 389 -6.86 40.74 5.41
CA ASP A 389 -5.73 40.78 6.33
C ASP A 389 -4.91 42.05 6.16
N MET A 390 -4.67 42.48 4.91
CA MET A 390 -3.97 43.73 4.61
C MET A 390 -4.76 44.97 5.05
N GLN A 391 -6.08 44.99 4.86
CA GLN A 391 -6.93 46.08 5.38
C GLN A 391 -6.90 46.13 6.92
N GLY A 392 -6.83 44.96 7.60
CA GLY A 392 -6.67 44.87 9.04
C GLY A 392 -5.30 45.40 9.51
N LEU A 393 -4.26 45.18 8.71
CA LEU A 393 -2.93 45.68 8.96
C LEU A 393 -2.81 47.17 8.74
N ASP A 394 -3.41 47.68 7.65
CA ASP A 394 -3.43 49.08 7.28
C ASP A 394 -4.00 49.97 8.41
N LYS A 395 -5.09 49.51 9.05
CA LYS A 395 -5.67 50.19 10.23
C LYS A 395 -4.70 50.31 11.42
N LYS A 396 -3.70 49.45 11.52
CA LYS A 396 -2.68 49.48 12.58
C LYS A 396 -1.58 50.50 12.28
N PHE A 397 -1.42 50.93 11.03
CA PHE A 397 -0.40 51.86 10.57
C PHE A 397 -0.86 53.28 10.38
N VAL A 398 -2.12 53.61 10.68
CA VAL A 398 -2.69 54.97 10.54
C VAL A 398 -1.81 56.05 11.17
N GLY A 399 -1.08 55.77 12.26
CA GLY A 399 -0.14 56.69 12.91
C GLY A 399 1.09 57.03 12.03
N ILE A 400 1.55 56.05 11.21
CA ILE A 400 2.73 56.22 10.35
C ILE A 400 2.40 57.14 9.17
N GLU A 401 1.20 57.06 8.59
CA GLU A 401 0.75 57.97 7.54
C GLU A 401 0.75 59.40 7.96
N LYS A 402 0.34 59.72 9.23
CA LYS A 402 0.37 61.08 9.77
C LYS A 402 1.79 61.60 9.85
N ILE A 403 2.71 60.81 10.39
CA ILE A 403 4.14 61.17 10.52
C ILE A 403 4.73 61.42 9.12
N TYR A 404 4.43 60.58 8.16
CA TYR A 404 4.93 60.74 6.77
C TYR A 404 4.41 62.03 6.12
N LYS A 405 3.14 62.38 6.31
CA LYS A 405 2.55 63.61 5.81
C LYS A 405 3.14 64.87 6.46
N GLU A 406 3.50 64.80 7.76
CA GLU A 406 4.16 65.86 8.48
C GLU A 406 5.62 66.11 8.03
N VAL A 407 6.32 65.04 7.58
CA VAL A 407 7.71 65.13 7.16
C VAL A 407 7.84 65.43 5.65
N ALA A 408 6.82 65.08 4.85
CA ALA A 408 6.83 65.23 3.37
C ALA A 408 6.23 66.54 2.90
N MET A 409 5.71 67.37 3.80
CA MET A 409 5.31 68.75 3.56
C MET A 409 6.31 69.74 4.19
#